data_66a0049568db6f456e91c0719d36f5df
#
_entry.id   66a0049568db6f456e91c0719d36f5df
#
_cell.length_a   1.000
_cell.length_b   1.000
_cell.length_c   1.000
_cell.angle_alpha   90.00
_cell.angle_beta   90.00
_cell.angle_gamma   90.00
#
_symmetry.space_group_name_H-M   'P 1'
#
loop_
_entity.id
_entity.type
_entity.pdbx_description
1 polymer ?
#
loop_
_entity_poly.entity_id
_entity_poly.type
_entity_poly.pdbx_seq_one_letter_code
_entity_poly.pdbx_strand_id
1 'polypeptide(L)'
;MADKKNQEVPQEENLSQLLQIRRDKLKELQESGNDPFQITRYEVDNDSANIKANFDALEGQAVSVAGRLMSKRGMGKVSFCDLQDKSGRIQLYARRDEMDEAEYARFKKFDIGDIVGVKGVVFRTQRGEMSVRVERVTLLSKSLLPLPEKFHGLTNTELRYRQRYVDLIVNPEVKRNFVIRSQFIKHVREFMDNRGFMEVETPVLNTISGGATARPFITHHNTLDIDMYMRLSLIHI
;
A
#
# COMPACT_ATOMS: atom_id res chain seq x y z
N MET A 1 43.39 11.86 -26.18
CA MET A 1 42.29 10.99 -25.76
C MET A 1 42.12 11.20 -24.27
N ALA A 2 41.11 11.95 -23.87
CA ALA A 2 40.87 12.31 -22.45
C ALA A 2 39.85 11.34 -21.88
N ASP A 3 40.30 10.55 -20.91
CA ASP A 3 39.44 9.68 -20.09
C ASP A 3 38.41 10.50 -19.33
N LYS A 4 37.16 10.39 -19.74
CA LYS A 4 36.02 10.81 -18.90
C LYS A 4 35.87 9.78 -17.77
N LYS A 5 36.49 10.03 -16.61
CA LYS A 5 36.15 9.36 -15.37
C LYS A 5 34.67 9.64 -15.06
N ASN A 6 33.83 8.63 -15.25
CA ASN A 6 32.50 8.57 -14.64
C ASN A 6 32.72 8.58 -13.12
N GLN A 7 32.50 9.71 -12.46
CA GLN A 7 32.39 9.77 -11.01
C GLN A 7 31.04 9.18 -10.65
N GLU A 8 31.01 7.94 -10.19
CA GLU A 8 29.85 7.35 -9.52
C GLU A 8 29.63 8.16 -8.23
N VAL A 9 28.54 8.91 -8.20
CA VAL A 9 28.07 9.61 -6.98
C VAL A 9 27.70 8.53 -5.96
N PRO A 10 28.16 8.60 -4.72
CA PRO A 10 27.83 7.60 -3.70
C PRO A 10 26.32 7.39 -3.59
N GLN A 11 25.86 6.15 -3.45
CA GLN A 11 24.43 5.80 -3.41
C GLN A 11 23.64 6.56 -2.35
N GLU A 12 24.27 6.91 -1.22
CA GLU A 12 23.67 7.68 -0.11
C GLU A 12 23.39 9.13 -0.50
N GLU A 13 24.27 9.80 -1.26
CA GLU A 13 24.06 11.17 -1.72
C GLU A 13 22.93 11.22 -2.76
N ASN A 14 22.84 10.25 -3.65
CA ASN A 14 21.73 10.12 -4.60
C ASN A 14 20.39 9.92 -3.90
N LEU A 15 20.35 9.11 -2.83
CA LEU A 15 19.13 8.89 -2.05
C LEU A 15 18.71 10.18 -1.33
N SER A 16 19.65 10.89 -0.70
CA SER A 16 19.35 12.16 -0.03
C SER A 16 18.77 13.21 -0.98
N GLN A 17 19.34 13.36 -2.17
CA GLN A 17 18.81 14.25 -3.21
C GLN A 17 17.40 13.84 -3.66
N LEU A 18 17.15 12.56 -3.87
CA LEU A 18 15.83 12.07 -4.27
C LEU A 18 14.76 12.34 -3.19
N LEU A 19 15.12 12.16 -1.92
CA LEU A 19 14.24 12.46 -0.80
C LEU A 19 13.91 13.96 -0.74
N GLN A 20 14.90 14.82 -0.96
CA GLN A 20 14.69 16.27 -1.00
C GLN A 20 13.77 16.66 -2.15
N ILE A 21 14.00 16.17 -3.36
CA ILE A 21 13.14 16.43 -4.53
C ILE A 21 11.67 16.05 -4.24
N ARG A 22 11.42 14.92 -3.58
CA ARG A 22 10.05 14.50 -3.25
C ARG A 22 9.40 15.40 -2.21
N ARG A 23 10.15 15.90 -1.23
CA ARG A 23 9.68 16.88 -0.25
C ARG A 23 9.38 18.23 -0.88
N ASP A 24 10.24 18.68 -1.79
CA ASP A 24 10.04 19.93 -2.52
C ASP A 24 8.79 19.87 -3.41
N LYS A 25 8.55 18.75 -4.08
CA LYS A 25 7.31 18.51 -4.82
C LYS A 25 6.06 18.55 -3.92
N LEU A 26 6.14 17.97 -2.72
CA LEU A 26 5.04 18.06 -1.76
C LEU A 26 4.79 19.50 -1.34
N LYS A 27 5.86 20.24 -1.03
CA LYS A 27 5.77 21.65 -0.65
C LYS A 27 5.14 22.50 -1.77
N GLU A 28 5.56 22.30 -3.03
CA GLU A 28 4.94 22.95 -4.20
C GLU A 28 3.43 22.66 -4.30
N LEU A 29 3.02 21.40 -4.04
CA LEU A 29 1.61 21.02 -4.02
C LEU A 29 0.83 21.71 -2.90
N GLN A 30 1.40 21.80 -1.71
CA GLN A 30 0.79 22.48 -0.56
C GLN A 30 0.64 23.98 -0.79
N GLU A 31 1.68 24.62 -1.29
CA GLU A 31 1.67 26.07 -1.62
C GLU A 31 0.68 26.42 -2.74
N SER A 32 0.46 25.49 -3.69
CA SER A 32 -0.52 25.67 -4.79
C SER A 32 -1.96 25.29 -4.40
N GLY A 33 -2.24 24.94 -3.15
CA GLY A 33 -3.56 24.52 -2.69
C GLY A 33 -4.00 23.13 -3.15
N ASN A 34 -3.05 22.29 -3.62
CA ASN A 34 -3.29 20.92 -4.06
C ASN A 34 -2.70 19.90 -3.08
N ASP A 35 -2.75 20.18 -1.77
CA ASP A 35 -2.22 19.30 -0.74
C ASP A 35 -2.97 17.96 -0.72
N PRO A 36 -2.30 16.82 -1.08
CA PRO A 36 -2.96 15.53 -1.12
C PRO A 36 -3.43 15.04 0.27
N PHE A 37 -2.81 15.52 1.34
CA PHE A 37 -3.14 15.10 2.71
C PHE A 37 -4.39 15.79 3.29
N GLN A 38 -4.96 16.77 2.58
CA GLN A 38 -6.26 17.35 2.91
C GLN A 38 -7.43 16.52 2.36
N ILE A 39 -7.16 15.57 1.45
CA ILE A 39 -8.19 14.71 0.87
C ILE A 39 -8.42 13.53 1.79
N THR A 40 -9.52 13.57 2.56
CA THR A 40 -9.86 12.53 3.55
C THR A 40 -10.73 11.41 2.98
N ARG A 41 -11.36 11.63 1.82
CA ARG A 41 -12.25 10.66 1.16
C ARG A 41 -12.13 10.74 -0.35
N TYR A 42 -12.12 9.58 -0.99
CA TYR A 42 -12.19 9.44 -2.44
C TYR A 42 -13.16 8.31 -2.80
N GLU A 43 -14.12 8.58 -3.67
CA GLU A 43 -15.13 7.60 -4.06
C GLU A 43 -14.57 6.65 -5.11
N VAL A 44 -14.61 5.36 -4.81
CA VAL A 44 -14.16 4.26 -5.67
C VAL A 44 -15.36 3.35 -5.92
N ASP A 45 -15.67 3.10 -7.18
CA ASP A 45 -16.75 2.22 -7.60
C ASP A 45 -16.28 0.86 -8.14
N ASN A 46 -14.99 0.78 -8.51
CA ASN A 46 -14.42 -0.42 -9.11
C ASN A 46 -13.01 -0.73 -8.58
N ASP A 47 -12.56 -1.96 -8.78
CA ASP A 47 -11.20 -2.38 -8.52
C ASP A 47 -10.62 -3.19 -9.70
N SER A 48 -9.30 -3.38 -9.70
CA SER A 48 -8.57 -4.00 -10.80
C SER A 48 -9.02 -5.43 -11.11
N ALA A 49 -9.39 -6.22 -10.09
CA ALA A 49 -9.86 -7.59 -10.31
C ALA A 49 -11.25 -7.61 -10.92
N ASN A 50 -12.18 -6.77 -10.42
CA ASN A 50 -13.52 -6.67 -10.96
C ASN A 50 -13.54 -6.19 -12.42
N ILE A 51 -12.73 -5.16 -12.75
CA ILE A 51 -12.60 -4.69 -14.13
C ILE A 51 -12.09 -5.79 -15.05
N LYS A 52 -11.11 -6.58 -14.62
CA LYS A 52 -10.58 -7.69 -15.43
C LYS A 52 -11.55 -8.84 -15.57
N ALA A 53 -12.27 -9.19 -14.50
CA ALA A 53 -13.23 -10.30 -14.50
C ALA A 53 -14.49 -9.99 -15.33
N ASN A 54 -14.93 -8.73 -15.32
CA ASN A 54 -16.16 -8.28 -15.98
C ASN A 54 -15.87 -7.32 -17.15
N PHE A 55 -14.72 -7.51 -17.81
CA PHE A 55 -14.21 -6.57 -18.80
C PHE A 55 -15.23 -6.29 -19.93
N ASP A 56 -15.83 -7.32 -20.50
CA ASP A 56 -16.76 -7.19 -21.64
C ASP A 56 -18.03 -6.38 -21.29
N ALA A 57 -18.44 -6.41 -20.02
CA ALA A 57 -19.56 -5.60 -19.53
C ALA A 57 -19.14 -4.16 -19.18
N LEU A 58 -17.88 -3.96 -18.81
CA LEU A 58 -17.35 -2.67 -18.39
C LEU A 58 -16.60 -1.92 -19.49
N GLU A 59 -16.32 -2.54 -20.62
CA GLU A 59 -15.66 -1.87 -21.76
C GLU A 59 -16.49 -0.67 -22.22
N GLY A 60 -15.86 0.48 -22.32
CA GLY A 60 -16.52 1.75 -22.63
C GLY A 60 -17.22 2.44 -21.46
N GLN A 61 -17.31 1.80 -20.29
CA GLN A 61 -17.93 2.39 -19.11
C GLN A 61 -16.93 3.27 -18.33
N ALA A 62 -17.46 4.33 -17.72
CA ALA A 62 -16.71 5.17 -16.81
C ALA A 62 -16.54 4.46 -15.45
N VAL A 63 -15.33 4.50 -14.91
CA VAL A 63 -15.00 3.90 -13.61
C VAL A 63 -14.15 4.86 -12.77
N SER A 64 -14.26 4.70 -11.45
CA SER A 64 -13.42 5.36 -10.47
C SER A 64 -12.62 4.33 -9.69
N VAL A 65 -11.30 4.38 -9.81
CA VAL A 65 -10.37 3.46 -9.14
C VAL A 65 -9.34 4.22 -8.33
N ALA A 66 -8.81 3.60 -7.27
CA ALA A 66 -7.71 4.19 -6.51
C ALA A 66 -6.65 3.14 -6.17
N GLY A 67 -5.39 3.55 -6.17
CA GLY A 67 -4.29 2.65 -5.87
C GLY A 67 -2.93 3.34 -5.92
N ARG A 68 -1.89 2.53 -5.78
CA ARG A 68 -0.50 2.97 -5.79
C ARG A 68 0.09 2.89 -7.21
N LEU A 69 0.76 3.93 -7.63
CA LEU A 69 1.56 3.91 -8.87
C LEU A 69 2.81 3.04 -8.68
N MET A 70 2.87 1.91 -9.39
CA MET A 70 3.97 0.94 -9.30
C MET A 70 4.95 1.04 -10.45
N SER A 71 4.52 1.59 -11.58
CA SER A 71 5.38 1.91 -12.71
C SER A 71 4.85 3.14 -13.44
N LYS A 72 5.75 3.81 -14.17
CA LYS A 72 5.38 4.93 -15.02
C LYS A 72 6.33 5.00 -16.19
N ARG A 73 5.79 4.99 -17.40
CA ARG A 73 6.53 5.05 -18.66
C ARG A 73 5.91 6.12 -19.54
N GLY A 74 6.67 7.15 -19.86
CA GLY A 74 6.26 8.21 -20.77
C GLY A 74 6.71 7.91 -22.18
N MET A 75 5.82 8.08 -23.16
CA MET A 75 6.10 7.99 -24.59
C MET A 75 5.51 9.22 -25.29
N GLY A 76 6.28 10.31 -25.34
CA GLY A 76 5.83 11.55 -25.95
C GLY A 76 4.60 12.15 -25.27
N LYS A 77 3.45 12.12 -25.95
CA LYS A 77 2.18 12.65 -25.47
C LYS A 77 1.38 11.66 -24.59
N VAL A 78 1.88 10.43 -24.42
CA VAL A 78 1.20 9.35 -23.73
C VAL A 78 2.02 8.89 -22.53
N SER A 79 1.36 8.53 -21.44
CA SER A 79 1.98 7.89 -20.27
C SER A 79 1.22 6.62 -19.93
N PHE A 80 1.96 5.53 -19.74
CA PHE A 80 1.45 4.26 -19.23
C PHE A 80 1.91 4.10 -17.77
N CYS A 81 1.00 3.73 -16.89
CA CYS A 81 1.29 3.47 -15.49
C CYS A 81 0.63 2.17 -15.06
N ASP A 82 1.25 1.46 -14.12
CA ASP A 82 0.59 0.35 -13.43
C ASP A 82 0.04 0.87 -12.09
N LEU A 83 -1.26 0.81 -11.93
CA LEU A 83 -1.96 1.08 -10.67
C LEU A 83 -2.13 -0.23 -9.92
N GLN A 84 -1.67 -0.30 -8.68
CA GLN A 84 -1.88 -1.43 -7.78
C GLN A 84 -2.88 -1.04 -6.70
N ASP A 85 -4.00 -1.76 -6.63
CA ASP A 85 -5.00 -1.64 -5.59
C ASP A 85 -5.00 -2.84 -4.63
N LYS A 86 -6.06 -3.00 -3.83
CA LYS A 86 -6.21 -4.13 -2.89
C LYS A 86 -6.30 -5.48 -3.58
N SER A 87 -6.87 -5.53 -4.79
CA SER A 87 -7.26 -6.73 -5.53
C SER A 87 -6.26 -7.15 -6.60
N GLY A 88 -5.41 -6.21 -7.08
CA GLY A 88 -4.44 -6.53 -8.13
C GLY A 88 -3.80 -5.30 -8.76
N ARG A 89 -3.55 -5.40 -10.06
CA ARG A 89 -2.97 -4.31 -10.85
C ARG A 89 -3.78 -4.10 -12.12
N ILE A 90 -3.90 -2.83 -12.53
CA ILE A 90 -4.48 -2.44 -13.81
C ILE A 90 -3.61 -1.38 -14.47
N GLN A 91 -3.53 -1.40 -15.80
CA GLN A 91 -2.82 -0.39 -16.56
C GLN A 91 -3.66 0.89 -16.65
N LEU A 92 -3.02 2.02 -16.44
CA LEU A 92 -3.56 3.36 -16.72
C LEU A 92 -2.94 3.86 -18.02
N TYR A 93 -3.77 4.43 -18.87
CA TYR A 93 -3.40 5.09 -20.11
C TYR A 93 -3.77 6.56 -20.02
N ALA A 94 -2.78 7.43 -19.82
CA ALA A 94 -2.97 8.87 -19.72
C ALA A 94 -2.44 9.55 -20.97
N ARG A 95 -3.29 10.32 -21.65
CA ARG A 95 -2.96 11.02 -22.89
C ARG A 95 -3.17 12.52 -22.71
N ARG A 96 -2.17 13.32 -23.15
CA ARG A 96 -2.20 14.77 -22.99
C ARG A 96 -3.42 15.42 -23.66
N ASP A 97 -3.83 14.90 -24.81
CA ASP A 97 -4.89 15.48 -25.62
C ASP A 97 -6.32 15.13 -25.07
N GLU A 98 -6.41 14.20 -24.10
CA GLU A 98 -7.67 13.72 -23.51
C GLU A 98 -7.84 14.14 -22.05
N MET A 99 -6.85 14.80 -21.48
CA MET A 99 -6.87 15.35 -20.12
C MET A 99 -6.75 16.87 -20.15
N ASP A 100 -7.20 17.52 -19.07
CA ASP A 100 -6.85 18.92 -18.83
C ASP A 100 -5.32 19.11 -18.81
N GLU A 101 -4.82 20.16 -19.47
CA GLU A 101 -3.37 20.37 -19.65
C GLU A 101 -2.66 20.58 -18.31
N ALA A 102 -3.25 21.30 -17.37
CA ALA A 102 -2.67 21.53 -16.06
C ALA A 102 -2.68 20.25 -15.21
N GLU A 103 -3.74 19.43 -15.34
CA GLU A 103 -3.86 18.16 -14.66
C GLU A 103 -2.84 17.15 -15.20
N TYR A 104 -2.67 17.07 -16.53
CA TYR A 104 -1.64 16.22 -17.13
C TYR A 104 -0.21 16.66 -16.75
N ALA A 105 0.02 17.98 -16.68
CA ALA A 105 1.31 18.50 -16.22
C ALA A 105 1.62 18.14 -14.76
N ARG A 106 0.60 18.19 -13.86
CA ARG A 106 0.73 17.70 -12.49
C ARG A 106 0.97 16.21 -12.43
N PHE A 107 0.21 15.42 -13.20
CA PHE A 107 0.39 13.98 -13.28
C PHE A 107 1.81 13.59 -13.73
N LYS A 108 2.40 14.33 -14.64
CA LYS A 108 3.81 14.11 -15.03
C LYS A 108 4.80 14.24 -13.89
N LYS A 109 4.49 15.02 -12.85
CA LYS A 109 5.35 15.21 -11.66
C LYS A 109 5.16 14.11 -10.60
N PHE A 110 4.13 13.25 -10.72
CA PHE A 110 3.89 12.16 -9.78
C PHE A 110 4.99 11.12 -9.83
N ASP A 111 5.30 10.56 -8.67
CA ASP A 111 6.38 9.59 -8.51
C ASP A 111 5.84 8.16 -8.32
N ILE A 112 6.68 7.18 -8.61
CA ILE A 112 6.40 5.78 -8.25
C ILE A 112 6.27 5.69 -6.74
N GLY A 113 5.21 5.03 -6.28
CA GLY A 113 4.84 4.94 -4.87
C GLY A 113 3.71 5.88 -4.45
N ASP A 114 3.40 6.93 -5.22
CA ASP A 114 2.27 7.81 -4.94
C ASP A 114 0.95 7.03 -4.98
N ILE A 115 0.00 7.42 -4.12
CA ILE A 115 -1.36 6.88 -4.16
C ILE A 115 -2.23 7.88 -4.90
N VAL A 116 -2.94 7.40 -5.92
CA VAL A 116 -3.77 8.22 -6.78
C VAL A 116 -5.18 7.67 -6.89
N GLY A 117 -6.14 8.56 -7.03
CA GLY A 117 -7.49 8.26 -7.50
C GLY A 117 -7.58 8.61 -8.98
N VAL A 118 -8.23 7.78 -9.75
CA VAL A 118 -8.37 7.92 -11.20
C VAL A 118 -9.82 7.74 -11.60
N LYS A 119 -10.34 8.69 -12.37
CA LYS A 119 -11.59 8.54 -13.10
C LYS A 119 -11.27 8.41 -14.58
N GLY A 120 -11.91 7.48 -15.25
CA GLY A 120 -11.65 7.22 -16.66
C GLY A 120 -12.50 6.10 -17.22
N VAL A 121 -12.24 5.71 -18.44
CA VAL A 121 -13.03 4.74 -19.20
C VAL A 121 -12.25 3.44 -19.38
N VAL A 122 -12.89 2.33 -19.12
CA VAL A 122 -12.33 0.98 -19.35
C VAL A 122 -12.20 0.74 -20.85
N PHE A 123 -11.06 0.28 -21.31
CA PHE A 123 -10.82 -0.03 -22.72
C PHE A 123 -9.72 -1.07 -22.89
N ARG A 124 -9.65 -1.66 -24.08
CA ARG A 124 -8.58 -2.57 -24.46
C ARG A 124 -7.58 -1.84 -25.36
N THR A 125 -6.31 -1.92 -25.03
CA THR A 125 -5.25 -1.36 -25.88
C THR A 125 -5.09 -2.17 -27.18
N GLN A 126 -4.45 -1.62 -28.20
CA GLN A 126 -4.13 -2.33 -29.45
C GLN A 126 -3.33 -3.63 -29.24
N ARG A 127 -2.61 -3.74 -28.11
CA ARG A 127 -1.86 -4.94 -27.72
C ARG A 127 -2.66 -5.93 -26.89
N GLY A 128 -3.97 -5.68 -26.71
CA GLY A 128 -4.86 -6.56 -25.96
C GLY A 128 -4.88 -6.32 -24.43
N GLU A 129 -4.11 -5.34 -23.90
CA GLU A 129 -4.06 -5.08 -22.46
C GLU A 129 -5.33 -4.35 -21.97
N MET A 130 -5.97 -4.90 -20.94
CA MET A 130 -7.12 -4.27 -20.26
C MET A 130 -6.64 -3.07 -19.45
N SER A 131 -7.17 -1.90 -19.75
CA SER A 131 -6.64 -0.63 -19.23
C SER A 131 -7.75 0.35 -18.89
N VAL A 132 -7.44 1.34 -18.07
CA VAL A 132 -8.30 2.50 -17.84
C VAL A 132 -7.68 3.71 -18.54
N ARG A 133 -8.41 4.29 -19.47
CA ARG A 133 -8.08 5.55 -20.11
C ARG A 133 -8.42 6.69 -19.15
N VAL A 134 -7.39 7.40 -18.72
CA VAL A 134 -7.49 8.40 -17.67
C VAL A 134 -8.13 9.68 -18.20
N GLU A 135 -9.21 10.12 -17.59
CA GLU A 135 -9.84 11.41 -17.82
C GLU A 135 -9.46 12.42 -16.72
N ARG A 136 -9.44 11.95 -15.47
CA ARG A 136 -9.01 12.74 -14.30
C ARG A 136 -8.13 11.93 -13.38
N VAL A 137 -7.15 12.59 -12.77
CA VAL A 137 -6.28 12.00 -11.76
C VAL A 137 -6.12 12.91 -10.56
N THR A 138 -6.32 12.36 -9.37
CA THR A 138 -6.17 13.06 -8.10
C THR A 138 -5.05 12.42 -7.31
N LEU A 139 -4.07 13.18 -6.84
CA LEU A 139 -3.08 12.70 -5.90
C LEU A 139 -3.71 12.59 -4.50
N LEU A 140 -3.79 11.38 -3.95
CA LEU A 140 -4.40 11.12 -2.64
C LEU A 140 -3.35 11.05 -1.52
N SER A 141 -2.14 10.62 -1.85
CA SER A 141 -1.03 10.58 -0.90
C SER A 141 0.30 10.61 -1.64
N LYS A 142 1.20 11.48 -1.21
CA LYS A 142 2.55 11.61 -1.75
C LYS A 142 3.49 10.63 -1.08
N SER A 143 4.17 9.80 -1.88
CA SER A 143 5.23 8.92 -1.41
C SER A 143 6.53 9.72 -1.24
N LEU A 144 6.95 9.92 0.00
CA LEU A 144 8.18 10.66 0.31
C LEU A 144 9.44 9.78 0.26
N LEU A 145 9.26 8.46 0.44
CA LEU A 145 10.34 7.48 0.32
C LEU A 145 10.18 6.71 -0.99
N PRO A 146 11.27 6.48 -1.75
CA PRO A 146 11.22 5.61 -2.91
C PRO A 146 10.93 4.16 -2.50
N LEU A 147 10.21 3.43 -3.34
CA LEU A 147 10.09 1.99 -3.17
C LEU A 147 11.41 1.31 -3.56
N PRO A 148 11.74 0.15 -2.96
CA PRO A 148 12.87 -0.67 -3.39
C PRO A 148 12.79 -1.01 -4.89
N GLU A 149 13.94 -1.31 -5.48
CA GLU A 149 14.03 -1.63 -6.90
C GLU A 149 13.07 -2.76 -7.31
N LYS A 150 12.45 -2.57 -8.49
CA LYS A 150 11.35 -3.40 -8.99
C LYS A 150 11.74 -4.87 -9.21
N PHE A 151 13.01 -5.13 -9.57
CA PHE A 151 13.45 -6.48 -9.98
C PHE A 151 13.91 -7.36 -8.84
N HIS A 152 14.39 -6.77 -7.74
CA HIS A 152 14.92 -7.53 -6.61
C HIS A 152 14.03 -7.44 -5.37
N GLY A 153 13.05 -6.51 -5.38
CA GLY A 153 12.18 -6.26 -4.23
C GLY A 153 12.99 -5.93 -2.97
N LEU A 154 12.39 -6.16 -1.82
CA LEU A 154 13.08 -6.06 -0.54
C LEU A 154 13.58 -7.46 -0.15
N THR A 155 14.84 -7.79 -0.48
CA THR A 155 15.43 -9.13 -0.26
C THR A 155 16.05 -9.28 1.13
N ASN A 156 16.56 -8.21 1.72
CA ASN A 156 17.17 -8.23 3.05
C ASN A 156 16.13 -8.58 4.11
N THR A 157 16.31 -9.72 4.79
CA THR A 157 15.37 -10.27 5.79
C THR A 157 15.15 -9.33 6.96
N GLU A 158 16.19 -8.68 7.48
CA GLU A 158 16.08 -7.74 8.58
C GLU A 158 15.23 -6.52 8.19
N LEU A 159 15.47 -5.92 7.02
CA LEU A 159 14.65 -4.82 6.51
C LEU A 159 13.20 -5.25 6.26
N ARG A 160 12.95 -6.47 5.78
CA ARG A 160 11.59 -7.00 5.60
C ARG A 160 10.82 -7.08 6.91
N TYR A 161 11.46 -7.43 7.99
CA TYR A 161 10.83 -7.45 9.32
C TYR A 161 10.64 -6.06 9.90
N ARG A 162 11.60 -5.16 9.74
CA ARG A 162 11.54 -3.79 10.27
C ARG A 162 10.61 -2.88 9.46
N GLN A 163 10.58 -3.06 8.15
CA GLN A 163 9.74 -2.29 7.22
C GLN A 163 8.67 -3.18 6.60
N ARG A 164 7.89 -3.87 7.44
CA ARG A 164 6.85 -4.81 6.99
C ARG A 164 5.87 -4.19 5.99
N TYR A 165 5.53 -2.92 6.16
CA TYR A 165 4.66 -2.20 5.25
C TYR A 165 5.24 -2.09 3.83
N VAL A 166 6.55 -1.94 3.68
CA VAL A 166 7.22 -1.95 2.37
C VAL A 166 7.21 -3.37 1.78
N ASP A 167 7.56 -4.37 2.59
CA ASP A 167 7.54 -5.78 2.20
C ASP A 167 6.18 -6.20 1.64
N LEU A 168 5.08 -5.77 2.27
CA LEU A 168 3.71 -6.04 1.80
C LEU A 168 3.35 -5.33 0.47
N ILE A 169 4.02 -4.21 0.15
CA ILE A 169 3.81 -3.48 -1.10
C ILE A 169 4.54 -4.17 -2.26
N VAL A 170 5.78 -4.62 -2.02
CA VAL A 170 6.67 -5.09 -3.10
C VAL A 170 6.69 -6.60 -3.27
N ASN A 171 6.33 -7.37 -2.24
CA ASN A 171 6.29 -8.84 -2.23
C ASN A 171 4.85 -9.36 -2.06
N PRO A 172 4.10 -9.60 -3.16
CA PRO A 172 2.68 -9.99 -3.11
C PRO A 172 2.43 -11.30 -2.36
N GLU A 173 3.37 -12.26 -2.43
CA GLU A 173 3.27 -13.54 -1.72
C GLU A 173 3.28 -13.35 -0.20
N VAL A 174 4.02 -12.37 0.31
CA VAL A 174 4.03 -12.04 1.74
C VAL A 174 2.67 -11.49 2.16
N LYS A 175 2.09 -10.58 1.37
CA LYS A 175 0.73 -10.06 1.61
C LYS A 175 -0.28 -11.20 1.67
N ARG A 176 -0.19 -12.17 0.75
CA ARG A 176 -1.06 -13.35 0.72
C ARG A 176 -1.02 -14.13 2.03
N ASN A 177 0.16 -14.35 2.61
CA ASN A 177 0.30 -15.06 3.88
C ASN A 177 -0.43 -14.35 5.03
N PHE A 178 -0.37 -13.02 5.10
CA PHE A 178 -1.11 -12.24 6.10
C PHE A 178 -2.63 -12.29 5.88
N VAL A 179 -3.08 -12.26 4.62
CA VAL A 179 -4.50 -12.44 4.29
C VAL A 179 -4.99 -13.83 4.72
N ILE A 180 -4.25 -14.89 4.39
CA ILE A 180 -4.58 -16.26 4.79
C ILE A 180 -4.63 -16.38 6.31
N ARG A 181 -3.67 -15.80 7.04
CA ARG A 181 -3.67 -15.81 8.50
C ARG A 181 -4.94 -15.16 9.08
N SER A 182 -5.34 -13.99 8.55
CA SER A 182 -6.56 -13.32 9.00
C SER A 182 -7.82 -14.14 8.70
N GLN A 183 -7.89 -14.74 7.51
CA GLN A 183 -9.00 -15.61 7.13
C GLN A 183 -9.06 -16.89 7.99
N PHE A 184 -7.92 -17.46 8.32
CA PHE A 184 -7.84 -18.63 9.20
C PHE A 184 -8.43 -18.33 10.58
N ILE A 185 -8.02 -17.23 11.20
CA ILE A 185 -8.57 -16.82 12.52
C ILE A 185 -10.07 -16.60 12.45
N LYS A 186 -10.54 -15.90 11.39
CA LYS A 186 -11.97 -15.69 11.16
C LYS A 186 -12.72 -17.02 11.04
N HIS A 187 -12.19 -17.94 10.24
CA HIS A 187 -12.78 -19.27 10.05
C HIS A 187 -12.85 -20.08 11.34
N VAL A 188 -11.80 -20.04 12.19
CA VAL A 188 -11.81 -20.70 13.50
C VAL A 188 -12.93 -20.15 14.39
N ARG A 189 -13.10 -18.81 14.43
CA ARG A 189 -14.19 -18.17 15.17
C ARG A 189 -15.55 -18.64 14.67
N GLU A 190 -15.80 -18.52 13.36
CA GLU A 190 -17.06 -18.96 12.75
C GLU A 190 -17.34 -20.46 13.00
N PHE A 191 -16.30 -21.28 12.96
CA PHE A 191 -16.42 -22.71 13.24
C PHE A 191 -16.85 -23.01 14.68
N MET A 192 -16.31 -22.29 15.65
CA MET A 192 -16.66 -22.43 17.06
C MET A 192 -18.05 -21.85 17.35
N ASP A 193 -18.35 -20.66 16.87
CA ASP A 193 -19.65 -20.01 17.02
C ASP A 193 -20.79 -20.88 16.49
N ASN A 194 -20.63 -21.48 15.31
CA ASN A 194 -21.61 -22.37 14.69
C ASN A 194 -21.83 -23.68 15.50
N ARG A 195 -20.98 -23.97 16.47
CA ARG A 195 -21.11 -25.10 17.39
C ARG A 195 -21.64 -24.72 18.78
N GLY A 196 -22.02 -23.45 18.95
CA GLY A 196 -22.57 -22.95 20.19
C GLY A 196 -21.53 -22.59 21.25
N PHE A 197 -20.25 -22.49 20.88
CA PHE A 197 -19.24 -21.93 21.77
C PHE A 197 -19.35 -20.42 21.82
N MET A 198 -19.11 -19.83 22.99
CA MET A 198 -19.07 -18.40 23.20
C MET A 198 -17.62 -17.92 23.25
N GLU A 199 -17.25 -16.94 22.40
CA GLU A 199 -15.95 -16.27 22.51
C GLU A 199 -15.96 -15.34 23.74
N VAL A 200 -14.96 -15.47 24.61
CA VAL A 200 -14.81 -14.65 25.80
C VAL A 200 -13.41 -14.05 25.89
N GLU A 201 -13.33 -12.86 26.42
CA GLU A 201 -12.07 -12.21 26.78
C GLU A 201 -11.80 -12.40 28.27
N THR A 202 -10.62 -12.93 28.60
CA THR A 202 -10.19 -13.15 29.97
C THR A 202 -9.08 -12.18 30.34
N PRO A 203 -8.90 -11.79 31.63
CA PRO A 203 -7.85 -10.90 32.06
C PRO A 203 -6.46 -11.39 31.61
N VAL A 204 -5.64 -10.48 31.09
CA VAL A 204 -4.24 -10.76 30.73
C VAL A 204 -3.34 -10.71 31.96
N LEU A 205 -3.64 -9.81 32.90
CA LEU A 205 -2.93 -9.64 34.16
C LEU A 205 -3.80 -10.14 35.30
N ASN A 206 -3.24 -10.96 36.19
CA ASN A 206 -3.89 -11.52 37.38
C ASN A 206 -3.04 -11.26 38.60
N THR A 207 -3.70 -11.20 39.77
CA THR A 207 -3.02 -11.10 41.07
C THR A 207 -2.46 -12.43 41.57
N ILE A 208 -2.86 -13.52 40.92
CA ILE A 208 -2.44 -14.89 41.27
C ILE A 208 -1.76 -15.49 40.04
N SER A 209 -0.57 -16.03 40.24
CA SER A 209 0.13 -16.83 39.22
C SER A 209 -0.60 -18.16 39.00
N GLY A 210 -0.91 -18.48 37.74
CA GLY A 210 -1.60 -19.74 37.42
C GLY A 210 -1.63 -20.10 35.95
N GLY A 211 -2.24 -21.26 35.65
CA GLY A 211 -2.49 -21.73 34.29
C GLY A 211 -1.38 -22.61 33.67
N ALA A 212 -0.19 -22.67 34.21
CA ALA A 212 0.90 -23.57 33.78
C ALA A 212 2.01 -23.69 34.85
N THR A 213 2.79 -24.76 34.80
CA THR A 213 3.97 -24.98 35.67
C THR A 213 5.21 -24.21 35.24
N ALA A 214 5.07 -23.12 34.50
CA ALA A 214 6.15 -22.28 34.05
C ALA A 214 6.26 -20.97 34.87
N ARG A 215 7.46 -20.40 34.93
CA ARG A 215 7.68 -19.11 35.61
C ARG A 215 6.95 -18.01 34.86
N PRO A 216 6.00 -17.28 35.49
CA PRO A 216 5.28 -16.20 34.82
C PRO A 216 6.15 -14.97 34.64
N PHE A 217 5.74 -14.08 33.70
CA PHE A 217 6.20 -12.70 33.68
C PHE A 217 5.51 -11.92 34.79
N ILE A 218 6.27 -11.18 35.57
CA ILE A 218 5.79 -10.39 36.71
C ILE A 218 5.91 -8.93 36.33
N THR A 219 4.89 -8.15 36.64
CA THR A 219 4.89 -6.68 36.57
C THR A 219 4.28 -6.12 37.84
N HIS A 220 4.61 -4.86 38.18
CA HIS A 220 4.10 -4.19 39.36
C HIS A 220 3.06 -3.16 38.97
N HIS A 221 1.90 -3.15 39.68
CA HIS A 221 0.84 -2.15 39.52
C HIS A 221 1.06 -1.01 40.53
N ASN A 222 1.69 0.07 40.08
CA ASN A 222 2.17 1.16 40.96
C ASN A 222 1.06 1.80 41.82
N THR A 223 -0.17 1.98 41.27
CA THR A 223 -1.23 2.66 42.02
C THR A 223 -1.84 1.78 43.13
N LEU A 224 -1.87 0.46 42.91
CA LEU A 224 -2.39 -0.50 43.85
C LEU A 224 -1.31 -1.11 44.75
N ASP A 225 -0.05 -0.86 44.45
CA ASP A 225 1.13 -1.41 45.15
C ASP A 225 1.08 -2.95 45.25
N ILE A 226 0.76 -3.63 44.14
CA ILE A 226 0.65 -5.09 44.07
C ILE A 226 1.44 -5.64 42.87
N ASP A 227 1.99 -6.83 43.03
CA ASP A 227 2.54 -7.60 41.92
C ASP A 227 1.43 -8.25 41.13
N MET A 228 1.54 -8.20 39.82
CA MET A 228 0.64 -8.86 38.87
C MET A 228 1.41 -9.80 37.94
N TYR A 229 0.73 -10.84 37.55
CA TYR A 229 1.29 -11.92 36.74
C TYR A 229 0.61 -11.96 35.37
N MET A 230 1.38 -12.01 34.31
CA MET A 230 0.83 -12.25 32.97
C MET A 230 0.38 -13.71 32.89
N ARG A 231 -0.84 -13.94 32.40
CA ARG A 231 -1.39 -15.29 32.25
C ARG A 231 -0.54 -16.11 31.26
N LEU A 232 -0.34 -17.37 31.57
CA LEU A 232 0.40 -18.33 30.74
C LEU A 232 -0.53 -19.22 29.92
N SER A 233 -1.64 -19.65 30.47
CA SER A 233 -2.60 -20.53 29.82
C SER A 233 -4.02 -20.31 30.36
N LEU A 234 -5.03 -20.68 29.55
CA LEU A 234 -6.46 -20.66 29.91
C LEU A 234 -7.05 -22.07 30.04
N ILE A 235 -6.25 -23.12 29.78
CA ILE A 235 -6.74 -24.50 29.74
C ILE A 235 -7.04 -25.02 31.15
N HIS A 236 -6.33 -24.52 32.15
CA HIS A 236 -6.45 -24.96 33.54
C HIS A 236 -6.88 -23.77 34.40
N ILE A 237 -8.14 -23.42 34.31
CA ILE A 237 -8.80 -22.48 35.20
C ILE A 237 -9.56 -23.27 36.26
#